data_42777500afb50dceb49b3a91e8d96a18
#
_entry.id   42777500afb50dceb49b3a91e8d96a18
#
_cell.length_a   1.000
_cell.length_b   1.000
_cell.length_c   1.000
_cell.angle_alpha   90.00
_cell.angle_beta   90.00
_cell.angle_gamma   90.00
#
_symmetry.space_group_name_H-M   'P 1'
#
loop_
_entity.id
_entity.type
_entity.pdbx_description
1 polymer ?
#
loop_
_entity_poly.entity_id
_entity_poly.type
_entity_poly.pdbx_seq_one_letter_code
_entity_poly.pdbx_strand_id
1 'polypeptide(L)'
;MHGNRRPEVTYPDTYHVTHYGESSKMIHLCHRIKKMADDIDGKLPEEAKASYYGLVYYPAVAGANVQLMNLYAAKNQFYAKYGVAAAKDYAEKVKQCITYDEELTNYYNKEMADGKWDGMMLSAHIGFTHWNDEDWKYPETVQGAVSDEDKLLVHAADSDCFVSEGEVSLPEFTSVGEETYLLQAANAKDALLDVILTCEDDFVSIRELSCGPQSVRNFEVSVDFSKLTETKESEILVQAASCEVKVKVKAVVITEKLPSMTFVERDGIVSMEAEHFAANESKDGKEWKCLKEYGKTLSSMKVYPMGTNFDKPGEGPSLSYSVLIREGGEYTLRVITAPTNSLEDGRNMRYAVSFDDGSASEVKTVLDERYNIGGGHSRARDWAEGVLNNCHYGETKVTLDKGVHTIHIYSMESGLVLQKLVLSHEGDAKESYFGPTESGVVR
;
A
#
# COMPACT_ATOMS: atom_id res chain seq x y z
N MET A 1 3.13 7.41 9.56
CA MET A 1 3.77 7.70 8.25
C MET A 1 5.17 7.11 8.04
N HIS A 2 5.66 6.24 8.91
CA HIS A 2 7.02 5.66 8.75
C HIS A 2 7.17 4.77 7.52
N GLY A 3 6.09 4.17 7.03
CA GLY A 3 6.12 3.35 5.83
C GLY A 3 6.13 4.11 4.50
N ASN A 4 5.91 5.42 4.49
CA ASN A 4 5.82 6.18 3.25
C ASN A 4 7.19 6.47 2.67
N ARG A 5 7.27 6.53 1.35
CA ARG A 5 8.43 7.06 0.66
C ARG A 5 8.57 8.56 0.96
N ARG A 6 9.81 9.02 1.12
CA ARG A 6 10.08 10.45 1.33
C ARG A 6 9.62 11.26 0.13
N PRO A 7 9.06 12.48 0.32
CA PRO A 7 8.55 13.30 -0.76
C PRO A 7 9.55 13.49 -1.91
N GLU A 8 10.80 13.77 -1.59
CA GLU A 8 11.87 14.03 -2.55
C GLU A 8 12.25 12.84 -3.45
N VAL A 9 11.84 11.64 -3.09
CA VAL A 9 12.06 10.40 -3.87
C VAL A 9 10.75 9.72 -4.25
N THR A 10 9.65 10.46 -4.23
CA THR A 10 8.33 10.00 -4.68
C THR A 10 8.10 10.39 -6.13
N TYR A 11 7.62 9.45 -6.92
CA TYR A 11 7.32 9.59 -8.34
C TYR A 11 5.90 9.09 -8.63
N PRO A 12 5.33 9.36 -9.80
CA PRO A 12 3.99 8.88 -10.16
C PRO A 12 3.83 7.36 -10.08
N ASP A 13 4.87 6.59 -10.31
CA ASP A 13 4.90 5.13 -10.24
C ASP A 13 5.20 4.56 -8.84
N THR A 14 5.39 5.41 -7.84
CA THR A 14 5.71 4.95 -6.46
C THR A 14 4.59 4.14 -5.84
N TYR A 15 3.35 4.63 -5.93
CA TYR A 15 2.17 3.93 -5.42
C TYR A 15 1.34 3.45 -6.61
N HIS A 16 1.02 2.17 -6.63
CA HIS A 16 0.26 1.63 -7.75
C HIS A 16 -1.15 2.25 -7.81
N VAL A 17 -1.58 2.65 -9.00
CA VAL A 17 -2.84 3.41 -9.18
C VAL A 17 -4.06 2.57 -8.83
N THR A 18 -4.01 1.27 -9.12
CA THR A 18 -5.15 0.36 -9.03
C THR A 18 -5.01 -0.72 -7.98
N HIS A 19 -3.78 -1.26 -7.76
CA HIS A 19 -3.58 -2.42 -6.89
C HIS A 19 -3.79 -2.10 -5.41
N TYR A 20 -4.52 -2.96 -4.71
CA TYR A 20 -4.79 -2.94 -3.27
C TYR A 20 -5.34 -1.62 -2.74
N GLY A 21 -5.83 -0.76 -3.64
CA GLY A 21 -6.37 0.56 -3.31
C GLY A 21 -5.34 1.51 -2.69
N GLU A 22 -4.03 1.27 -2.83
CA GLU A 22 -3.00 2.03 -2.13
C GLU A 22 -2.95 3.50 -2.53
N SER A 23 -3.12 3.82 -3.82
CA SER A 23 -3.21 5.21 -4.30
C SER A 23 -4.36 5.97 -3.64
N SER A 24 -5.54 5.35 -3.54
CA SER A 24 -6.72 5.96 -2.91
C SER A 24 -6.53 6.14 -1.39
N LYS A 25 -5.93 5.16 -0.71
CA LYS A 25 -5.58 5.26 0.71
C LYS A 25 -4.60 6.41 0.98
N MET A 26 -3.58 6.55 0.11
CA MET A 26 -2.58 7.62 0.23
C MET A 26 -3.21 9.00 -0.01
N ILE A 27 -4.06 9.16 -1.03
CA ILE A 27 -4.79 10.40 -1.28
C ILE A 27 -5.62 10.79 -0.05
N HIS A 28 -6.38 9.83 0.50
CA HIS A 28 -7.17 10.06 1.71
C HIS A 28 -6.30 10.48 2.91
N LEU A 29 -5.17 9.81 3.12
CA LEU A 29 -4.23 10.13 4.20
C LEU A 29 -3.66 11.54 4.05
N CYS A 30 -3.26 11.94 2.86
CA CYS A 30 -2.72 13.29 2.60
C CYS A 30 -3.77 14.39 2.87
N HIS A 31 -5.02 14.19 2.43
CA HIS A 31 -6.10 15.12 2.76
C HIS A 31 -6.39 15.18 4.27
N ARG A 32 -6.36 14.04 4.94
CA ARG A 32 -6.53 13.97 6.40
C ARG A 32 -5.43 14.71 7.14
N ILE A 33 -4.16 14.60 6.70
CA ILE A 33 -3.04 15.34 7.27
C ILE A 33 -3.27 16.83 7.16
N LYS A 34 -3.61 17.31 5.96
CA LYS A 34 -3.91 18.73 5.74
C LYS A 34 -5.04 19.21 6.65
N LYS A 35 -6.15 18.48 6.67
CA LYS A 35 -7.29 18.82 7.52
C LYS A 35 -6.89 18.91 9.01
N MET A 36 -6.14 17.94 9.52
CA MET A 36 -5.67 17.95 10.92
C MET A 36 -4.76 19.14 11.19
N ALA A 37 -3.89 19.49 10.27
CA ALA A 37 -3.02 20.65 10.40
C ALA A 37 -3.81 21.97 10.41
N ASP A 38 -4.79 22.11 9.52
CA ASP A 38 -5.71 23.27 9.48
C ASP A 38 -6.53 23.38 10.78
N ASP A 39 -7.08 22.25 11.27
CA ASP A 39 -7.87 22.21 12.52
C ASP A 39 -7.05 22.60 13.76
N ILE A 40 -5.75 22.34 13.77
CA ILE A 40 -4.83 22.76 14.85
C ILE A 40 -4.52 24.25 14.71
N ASP A 41 -4.12 24.71 13.52
CA ASP A 41 -3.79 26.12 13.25
C ASP A 41 -4.91 27.07 13.68
N GLY A 42 -6.15 26.72 13.35
CA GLY A 42 -7.32 27.49 13.72
C GLY A 42 -7.62 27.59 15.22
N LYS A 43 -6.94 26.80 16.07
CA LYS A 43 -7.10 26.81 17.53
C LYS A 43 -5.92 27.43 18.26
N LEU A 44 -4.83 27.72 17.56
CA LEU A 44 -3.62 28.26 18.17
C LEU A 44 -3.72 29.76 18.41
N PRO A 45 -3.17 30.25 19.54
CA PRO A 45 -3.00 31.70 19.72
C PRO A 45 -1.98 32.25 18.74
N GLU A 46 -2.09 33.56 18.42
CA GLU A 46 -1.31 34.21 17.37
C GLU A 46 0.19 34.06 17.57
N GLU A 47 0.66 34.19 18.83
CA GLU A 47 2.07 34.04 19.17
C GLU A 47 2.67 32.66 18.91
N ALA A 48 1.86 31.62 18.78
CA ALA A 48 2.30 30.25 18.50
C ALA A 48 2.29 29.91 17.01
N LYS A 49 1.55 30.64 16.18
CA LYS A 49 1.31 30.30 14.76
C LYS A 49 2.58 30.20 13.94
N ALA A 50 3.49 31.15 14.04
CA ALA A 50 4.74 31.13 13.28
C ALA A 50 5.59 29.89 13.61
N SER A 51 5.69 29.54 14.90
CA SER A 51 6.43 28.35 15.34
C SER A 51 5.73 27.06 14.87
N TYR A 52 4.42 27.02 14.98
CA TYR A 52 3.64 25.87 14.50
C TYR A 52 3.77 25.69 12.98
N TYR A 53 3.65 26.78 12.22
CA TYR A 53 3.79 26.74 10.78
C TYR A 53 5.17 26.20 10.37
N GLY A 54 6.24 26.76 10.90
CA GLY A 54 7.59 26.35 10.51
C GLY A 54 7.97 24.93 10.94
N LEU A 55 7.52 24.47 12.12
CA LEU A 55 7.96 23.20 12.69
C LEU A 55 7.02 22.03 12.41
N VAL A 56 5.73 22.28 12.16
CA VAL A 56 4.71 21.24 12.04
C VAL A 56 3.91 21.37 10.75
N TYR A 57 3.27 22.52 10.53
CA TYR A 57 2.35 22.71 9.41
C TYR A 57 3.05 22.54 8.06
N TYR A 58 4.08 23.33 7.80
CA TYR A 58 4.78 23.32 6.51
C TYR A 58 5.38 21.93 6.19
N PRO A 59 6.20 21.29 7.04
CA PRO A 59 6.72 19.96 6.70
C PRO A 59 5.66 18.88 6.53
N ALA A 60 4.53 18.96 7.25
CA ALA A 60 3.45 17.99 7.13
C ALA A 60 2.61 18.23 5.87
N VAL A 61 2.20 19.48 5.61
CA VAL A 61 1.30 19.83 4.52
C VAL A 61 2.02 19.89 3.18
N ALA A 62 3.22 20.48 3.12
CA ALA A 62 4.02 20.49 1.91
C ALA A 62 4.43 19.05 1.49
N GLY A 63 4.86 18.22 2.46
CA GLY A 63 5.13 16.80 2.19
C GLY A 63 3.91 16.04 1.68
N ALA A 64 2.72 16.27 2.26
CA ALA A 64 1.47 15.67 1.78
C ALA A 64 1.09 16.18 0.38
N ASN A 65 1.31 17.46 0.10
CA ASN A 65 1.03 18.07 -1.21
C ASN A 65 1.91 17.48 -2.32
N VAL A 66 3.20 17.26 -2.08
CA VAL A 66 4.09 16.58 -3.04
C VAL A 66 3.65 15.14 -3.30
N GLN A 67 3.20 14.42 -2.27
CA GLN A 67 2.61 13.09 -2.46
C GLN A 67 1.35 13.13 -3.33
N LEU A 68 0.43 14.08 -3.05
CA LEU A 68 -0.80 14.27 -3.85
C LEU A 68 -0.49 14.60 -5.31
N MET A 69 0.49 15.46 -5.56
CA MET A 69 0.92 15.86 -6.89
C MET A 69 1.31 14.63 -7.72
N ASN A 70 2.13 13.74 -7.18
CA ASN A 70 2.56 12.52 -7.85
C ASN A 70 1.39 11.51 -8.02
N LEU A 71 0.55 11.33 -7.00
CA LEU A 71 -0.63 10.46 -7.07
C LEU A 71 -1.65 10.93 -8.12
N TYR A 72 -1.85 12.24 -8.24
CA TYR A 72 -2.73 12.80 -9.27
C TYR A 72 -2.13 12.69 -10.67
N ALA A 73 -0.80 12.84 -10.81
CA ALA A 73 -0.12 12.59 -12.07
C ALA A 73 -0.24 11.12 -12.49
N ALA A 74 -0.08 10.18 -11.58
CA ALA A 74 -0.30 8.76 -11.83
C ALA A 74 -1.72 8.46 -12.32
N LYS A 75 -2.74 9.01 -11.63
CA LYS A 75 -4.15 8.87 -12.06
C LYS A 75 -4.40 9.52 -13.41
N ASN A 76 -3.83 10.72 -13.67
CA ASN A 76 -3.93 11.36 -14.96
C ASN A 76 -3.38 10.46 -16.08
N GLN A 77 -2.16 9.95 -15.91
CA GLN A 77 -1.50 9.10 -16.90
C GLN A 77 -2.28 7.79 -17.13
N PHE A 78 -2.75 7.15 -16.06
CA PHE A 78 -3.56 5.93 -16.14
C PHE A 78 -4.88 6.17 -16.87
N TYR A 79 -5.64 7.19 -16.51
CA TYR A 79 -6.92 7.49 -17.16
C TYR A 79 -6.74 7.94 -18.61
N ALA A 80 -5.70 8.73 -18.90
CA ALA A 80 -5.38 9.12 -20.28
C ALA A 80 -5.03 7.93 -21.16
N LYS A 81 -4.29 6.94 -20.62
CA LYS A 81 -3.94 5.70 -21.33
C LYS A 81 -5.16 4.94 -21.84
N TYR A 82 -6.25 4.96 -21.08
CA TYR A 82 -7.50 4.26 -21.43
C TYR A 82 -8.59 5.16 -22.03
N GLY A 83 -8.27 6.43 -22.28
CA GLY A 83 -9.20 7.39 -22.88
C GLY A 83 -10.35 7.80 -21.97
N VAL A 84 -10.17 7.74 -20.64
CA VAL A 84 -11.13 8.22 -19.65
C VAL A 84 -11.04 9.74 -19.55
N ALA A 85 -12.15 10.44 -19.72
CA ALA A 85 -12.19 11.90 -19.73
C ALA A 85 -11.69 12.55 -18.44
N ALA A 86 -11.84 11.86 -17.29
CA ALA A 86 -11.33 12.31 -15.98
C ALA A 86 -9.80 12.56 -15.94
N ALA A 87 -9.05 12.12 -16.94
CA ALA A 87 -7.62 12.42 -17.03
C ALA A 87 -7.34 13.93 -16.94
N LYS A 88 -8.18 14.77 -17.56
CA LYS A 88 -8.07 16.23 -17.51
C LYS A 88 -8.25 16.79 -16.08
N ASP A 89 -9.17 16.22 -15.30
CA ASP A 89 -9.43 16.68 -13.93
C ASP A 89 -8.22 16.42 -13.04
N TYR A 90 -7.55 15.29 -13.24
CA TYR A 90 -6.33 14.97 -12.51
C TYR A 90 -5.13 15.81 -12.97
N ALA A 91 -5.03 16.16 -14.26
CA ALA A 91 -4.03 17.12 -14.71
C ALA A 91 -4.23 18.51 -14.07
N GLU A 92 -5.48 18.94 -13.92
CA GLU A 92 -5.78 20.21 -13.23
C GLU A 92 -5.45 20.13 -11.74
N LYS A 93 -5.71 19.00 -11.06
CA LYS A 93 -5.30 18.80 -9.67
C LYS A 93 -3.78 18.83 -9.49
N VAL A 94 -2.99 18.34 -10.45
CA VAL A 94 -1.52 18.49 -10.42
C VAL A 94 -1.13 19.96 -10.46
N LYS A 95 -1.73 20.78 -11.34
CA LYS A 95 -1.47 22.23 -11.39
C LYS A 95 -1.84 22.91 -10.08
N GLN A 96 -2.99 22.55 -9.48
CA GLN A 96 -3.39 23.08 -8.18
C GLN A 96 -2.39 22.73 -7.08
N CYS A 97 -1.82 21.51 -7.09
CA CYS A 97 -0.76 21.14 -6.15
C CYS A 97 0.50 21.97 -6.37
N ILE A 98 0.88 22.26 -7.62
CA ILE A 98 2.04 23.12 -7.94
C ILE A 98 1.83 24.53 -7.40
N THR A 99 0.69 25.13 -7.71
CA THR A 99 0.34 26.48 -7.19
C THR A 99 0.32 26.50 -5.66
N TYR A 100 -0.26 25.49 -5.05
CA TYR A 100 -0.31 25.40 -3.59
C TYR A 100 1.07 25.23 -2.93
N ASP A 101 1.99 24.51 -3.57
CA ASP A 101 3.38 24.39 -3.14
C ASP A 101 4.09 25.75 -3.16
N GLU A 102 3.88 26.54 -4.22
CA GLU A 102 4.37 27.91 -4.33
C GLU A 102 3.79 28.82 -3.23
N GLU A 103 2.50 28.73 -2.95
CA GLU A 103 1.83 29.49 -1.88
C GLU A 103 2.40 29.15 -0.51
N LEU A 104 2.57 27.86 -0.19
CA LEU A 104 3.15 27.41 1.08
C LEU A 104 4.57 27.92 1.27
N THR A 105 5.38 27.84 0.23
CA THR A 105 6.78 28.29 0.23
C THR A 105 6.88 29.80 0.32
N ASN A 106 6.03 30.54 -0.39
CA ASN A 106 5.99 32.00 -0.34
C ASN A 106 5.59 32.50 1.07
N TYR A 107 4.55 31.91 1.67
CA TYR A 107 4.16 32.25 3.02
C TYR A 107 5.30 32.02 4.03
N TYR A 108 6.01 30.89 3.93
CA TYR A 108 7.16 30.60 4.80
C TYR A 108 8.26 31.65 4.68
N ASN A 109 8.64 32.00 3.43
CA ASN A 109 9.76 32.89 3.16
C ASN A 109 9.43 34.37 3.39
N LYS A 110 8.22 34.82 3.01
CA LYS A 110 7.91 36.25 2.88
C LYS A 110 6.97 36.80 3.95
N GLU A 111 6.08 35.96 4.49
CA GLU A 111 4.99 36.44 5.35
C GLU A 111 5.16 35.99 6.80
N MET A 112 5.53 34.74 7.03
CA MET A 112 5.70 34.16 8.36
C MET A 112 6.70 34.93 9.17
N ALA A 113 6.30 35.35 10.39
CA ALA A 113 7.14 36.16 11.30
C ALA A 113 7.72 37.41 10.62
N ASP A 114 6.88 38.16 9.88
CA ASP A 114 7.25 39.40 9.15
C ASP A 114 8.41 39.19 8.17
N GLY A 115 8.48 38.03 7.50
CA GLY A 115 9.51 37.69 6.53
C GLY A 115 10.89 37.41 7.13
N LYS A 116 10.97 37.15 8.43
CA LYS A 116 12.23 36.80 9.12
C LYS A 116 12.99 35.65 8.47
N TRP A 117 12.27 34.71 7.89
CA TRP A 117 12.80 33.47 7.32
C TRP A 117 12.96 33.53 5.80
N ASP A 118 12.99 34.74 5.22
CA ASP A 118 13.19 34.90 3.77
C ASP A 118 14.47 34.16 3.29
N GLY A 119 14.33 33.38 2.26
CA GLY A 119 15.40 32.57 1.68
C GLY A 119 15.64 31.20 2.31
N MET A 120 14.84 30.79 3.32
CA MET A 120 15.03 29.48 3.96
C MET A 120 14.48 28.34 3.12
N MET A 121 13.37 28.54 2.39
CA MET A 121 12.72 27.53 1.56
C MET A 121 12.85 27.89 0.07
N LEU A 122 14.11 27.93 -0.44
CA LEU A 122 14.41 28.25 -1.83
C LEU A 122 14.91 27.03 -2.64
N SER A 123 15.47 26.02 -1.97
CA SER A 123 15.99 24.85 -2.69
C SER A 123 14.88 24.05 -3.34
N ALA A 124 15.14 23.56 -4.54
CA ALA A 124 14.23 22.64 -5.23
C ALA A 124 13.98 21.39 -4.39
N HIS A 125 12.71 21.12 -4.07
CA HIS A 125 12.28 19.98 -3.26
C HIS A 125 11.43 18.99 -4.05
N ILE A 126 11.18 19.27 -5.33
CA ILE A 126 10.44 18.42 -6.26
C ILE A 126 11.38 17.98 -7.39
N GLY A 127 11.53 16.67 -7.57
CA GLY A 127 12.41 16.09 -8.57
C GLY A 127 13.90 16.39 -8.34
N PHE A 128 14.26 16.61 -7.07
CA PHE A 128 15.63 16.88 -6.67
C PHE A 128 16.55 15.70 -6.94
N THR A 129 17.56 15.90 -7.78
CA THR A 129 18.57 14.89 -8.14
C THR A 129 19.99 15.31 -7.79
N HIS A 130 20.25 16.61 -7.64
CA HIS A 130 21.53 17.21 -7.24
C HIS A 130 21.32 18.63 -6.68
N TRP A 131 22.35 19.17 -6.04
CA TRP A 131 22.32 20.47 -5.36
C TRP A 131 22.33 21.64 -6.37
N ASN A 132 21.22 21.76 -7.15
CA ASN A 132 21.03 22.84 -8.10
C ASN A 132 19.60 23.39 -8.01
N ASP A 133 19.47 24.69 -7.76
CA ASP A 133 18.19 25.38 -7.58
C ASP A 133 17.34 25.49 -8.86
N GLU A 134 17.92 25.21 -10.03
CA GLU A 134 17.24 25.34 -11.33
C GLU A 134 16.53 24.04 -11.79
N ASP A 135 16.70 22.94 -11.07
CA ASP A 135 16.23 21.60 -11.50
C ASP A 135 14.87 21.20 -10.93
N TRP A 136 13.91 22.11 -10.89
CA TRP A 136 12.53 21.78 -10.53
C TRP A 136 11.89 20.89 -11.59
N LYS A 137 11.56 19.66 -11.23
CA LYS A 137 10.92 18.68 -12.13
C LYS A 137 9.57 18.27 -11.58
N TYR A 138 8.55 18.94 -12.04
CA TYR A 138 7.17 18.54 -11.74
C TYR A 138 6.83 17.24 -12.48
N PRO A 139 5.95 16.39 -11.90
CA PRO A 139 5.50 15.18 -12.59
C PRO A 139 4.74 15.55 -13.88
N GLU A 140 5.04 14.83 -14.94
CA GLU A 140 4.40 15.04 -16.23
C GLU A 140 2.93 14.63 -16.22
N THR A 141 2.09 15.43 -16.87
CA THR A 141 0.70 15.12 -17.14
C THR A 141 0.45 14.95 -18.63
N VAL A 142 -0.48 14.08 -18.97
CA VAL A 142 -0.89 13.82 -20.35
C VAL A 142 -2.23 14.52 -20.59
N GLN A 143 -2.32 15.22 -21.74
CA GLN A 143 -3.63 15.69 -22.21
C GLN A 143 -4.39 14.47 -22.76
N GLY A 144 -5.30 13.93 -21.97
CA GLY A 144 -6.17 12.83 -22.40
C GLY A 144 -7.06 13.28 -23.56
N ALA A 145 -7.26 12.39 -24.51
CA ALA A 145 -8.28 12.62 -25.54
C ALA A 145 -9.68 12.54 -24.88
N VAL A 146 -10.47 13.59 -25.03
CA VAL A 146 -11.88 13.60 -24.64
C VAL A 146 -12.70 13.28 -25.89
N SER A 147 -13.56 12.27 -25.78
CA SER A 147 -14.49 11.90 -26.86
C SER A 147 -15.69 12.85 -26.91
N ASP A 148 -16.24 13.06 -28.10
CA ASP A 148 -17.53 13.73 -28.26
C ASP A 148 -18.72 12.80 -28.02
N GLU A 149 -18.49 11.48 -28.02
CA GLU A 149 -19.51 10.45 -27.82
C GLU A 149 -19.34 9.76 -26.47
N ASP A 150 -20.46 9.37 -25.87
CA ASP A 150 -20.47 8.57 -24.66
C ASP A 150 -19.94 7.16 -24.94
N LYS A 151 -18.99 6.73 -24.12
CA LYS A 151 -18.41 5.39 -24.18
C LYS A 151 -18.18 4.86 -22.76
N LEU A 152 -18.79 3.69 -22.47
CA LEU A 152 -18.60 3.02 -21.20
C LEU A 152 -17.18 2.42 -21.11
N LEU A 153 -16.53 2.68 -19.99
CA LEU A 153 -15.23 2.12 -19.60
C LEU A 153 -15.36 1.63 -18.16
N VAL A 154 -15.17 0.33 -17.92
CA VAL A 154 -15.33 -0.29 -16.60
C VAL A 154 -13.98 -0.72 -16.05
N HIS A 155 -13.74 -0.42 -14.78
CA HIS A 155 -12.55 -0.84 -14.04
C HIS A 155 -12.97 -1.50 -12.73
N ALA A 156 -12.49 -2.71 -12.49
CA ALA A 156 -12.65 -3.42 -11.23
C ALA A 156 -11.39 -3.25 -10.34
N ALA A 157 -11.56 -3.29 -9.03
CA ALA A 157 -10.46 -3.27 -8.08
C ALA A 157 -9.36 -4.26 -8.47
N ASP A 158 -8.11 -3.87 -8.30
CA ASP A 158 -6.90 -4.63 -8.62
C ASP A 158 -6.72 -5.00 -10.12
N SER A 159 -7.58 -4.51 -11.02
CA SER A 159 -7.39 -4.66 -12.46
C SER A 159 -6.33 -3.69 -13.00
N ASP A 160 -5.58 -4.11 -14.02
CA ASP A 160 -4.56 -3.28 -14.69
C ASP A 160 -5.12 -2.38 -15.78
N CYS A 161 -6.41 -2.51 -16.11
CA CYS A 161 -7.00 -1.82 -17.25
C CYS A 161 -8.47 -1.47 -17.06
N PHE A 162 -8.93 -0.50 -17.85
CA PHE A 162 -10.34 -0.32 -18.15
C PHE A 162 -10.72 -1.19 -19.35
N VAL A 163 -11.93 -1.76 -19.30
CA VAL A 163 -12.53 -2.52 -20.41
C VAL A 163 -13.80 -1.83 -20.88
N SER A 164 -14.09 -1.90 -22.18
CA SER A 164 -15.33 -1.33 -22.77
C SER A 164 -16.32 -2.40 -23.22
N GLU A 165 -15.90 -3.66 -23.19
CA GLU A 165 -16.69 -4.84 -23.56
C GLU A 165 -16.08 -6.09 -22.92
N GLY A 166 -16.81 -7.20 -22.94
CA GLY A 166 -16.34 -8.47 -22.36
C GLY A 166 -16.53 -8.55 -20.86
N GLU A 167 -15.52 -9.06 -20.16
CA GLU A 167 -15.61 -9.33 -18.72
C GLU A 167 -14.39 -8.83 -17.95
N VAL A 168 -14.61 -8.51 -16.68
CA VAL A 168 -13.56 -8.18 -15.68
C VAL A 168 -13.95 -8.86 -14.36
N SER A 169 -12.96 -9.20 -13.51
CA SER A 169 -13.22 -9.83 -12.22
C SER A 169 -12.85 -8.91 -11.08
N LEU A 170 -13.68 -8.88 -10.05
CA LEU A 170 -13.28 -8.38 -8.73
C LEU A 170 -12.40 -9.44 -8.04
N PRO A 171 -11.52 -9.04 -7.09
CA PRO A 171 -10.86 -10.02 -6.22
C PRO A 171 -11.88 -10.86 -5.45
N GLU A 172 -11.49 -12.06 -5.00
CA GLU A 172 -12.36 -12.93 -4.21
C GLU A 172 -12.82 -12.23 -2.92
N PHE A 173 -14.07 -12.50 -2.54
CA PHE A 173 -14.59 -12.20 -1.20
C PHE A 173 -14.53 -13.46 -0.37
N THR A 174 -14.19 -13.36 0.92
CA THR A 174 -14.15 -14.51 1.83
C THR A 174 -15.11 -14.33 3.01
N SER A 175 -15.70 -15.41 3.49
CA SER A 175 -16.64 -15.35 4.63
C SER A 175 -15.95 -15.01 5.97
N VAL A 176 -14.65 -14.89 5.98
CA VAL A 176 -13.82 -14.53 7.14
C VAL A 176 -13.39 -13.06 7.09
N GLY A 177 -13.39 -12.46 5.91
CA GLY A 177 -13.04 -11.05 5.68
C GLY A 177 -14.27 -10.14 5.67
N GLU A 178 -14.01 -8.84 5.73
CA GLU A 178 -15.00 -7.77 5.55
C GLU A 178 -14.64 -6.97 4.28
N GLU A 179 -14.29 -7.69 3.18
CA GLU A 179 -13.81 -7.07 1.97
C GLU A 179 -14.92 -6.26 1.29
N THR A 180 -14.54 -5.08 0.83
CA THR A 180 -15.32 -4.28 -0.11
C THR A 180 -14.42 -3.85 -1.26
N TYR A 181 -14.93 -3.91 -2.48
CA TYR A 181 -14.15 -3.56 -3.66
C TYR A 181 -14.75 -2.43 -4.45
N LEU A 182 -13.85 -1.58 -4.99
CA LEU A 182 -14.23 -0.48 -5.86
C LEU A 182 -14.48 -1.00 -7.28
N LEU A 183 -15.66 -0.67 -7.81
CA LEU A 183 -16.01 -0.81 -9.21
C LEU A 183 -16.24 0.59 -9.79
N GLN A 184 -15.62 0.90 -10.91
CA GLN A 184 -15.74 2.19 -11.58
C GLN A 184 -16.41 2.03 -12.95
N ALA A 185 -17.39 2.87 -13.23
CA ALA A 185 -17.94 3.08 -14.56
C ALA A 185 -17.58 4.48 -15.02
N ALA A 186 -16.74 4.58 -16.02
CA ALA A 186 -16.18 5.84 -16.51
C ALA A 186 -16.64 6.14 -17.94
N ASN A 187 -16.61 7.41 -18.30
CA ASN A 187 -16.96 7.90 -19.64
C ASN A 187 -15.71 8.42 -20.36
N ALA A 188 -15.59 8.12 -21.64
CA ALA A 188 -14.61 8.75 -22.52
C ALA A 188 -14.98 10.21 -22.83
N LYS A 189 -16.26 10.59 -22.71
CA LYS A 189 -16.73 11.95 -22.81
C LYS A 189 -16.70 12.64 -21.45
N ASP A 190 -16.45 13.93 -21.45
CA ASP A 190 -16.47 14.75 -20.24
C ASP A 190 -17.91 15.07 -19.80
N ALA A 191 -18.64 14.03 -19.46
CA ALA A 191 -20.01 14.12 -19.00
C ALA A 191 -20.35 12.94 -18.07
N LEU A 192 -21.34 13.13 -17.23
CA LEU A 192 -21.92 12.02 -16.46
C LEU A 192 -22.46 10.98 -17.43
N LEU A 193 -22.09 9.71 -17.22
CA LEU A 193 -22.64 8.60 -17.98
C LEU A 193 -23.83 8.02 -17.22
N ASP A 194 -24.95 7.83 -17.94
CA ASP A 194 -26.09 7.10 -17.40
C ASP A 194 -25.79 5.60 -17.45
N VAL A 195 -25.52 5.03 -16.28
CA VAL A 195 -25.09 3.64 -16.11
C VAL A 195 -26.09 2.90 -15.26
N ILE A 196 -26.47 1.71 -15.70
CA ILE A 196 -27.31 0.78 -14.96
C ILE A 196 -26.48 -0.40 -14.54
N LEU A 197 -26.46 -0.70 -13.24
CA LEU A 197 -25.84 -1.90 -12.68
C LEU A 197 -26.96 -2.84 -12.21
N THR A 198 -26.93 -4.09 -12.67
CA THR A 198 -27.85 -5.13 -12.24
C THR A 198 -27.09 -6.36 -11.79
N CYS A 199 -27.60 -7.03 -10.77
CA CYS A 199 -27.14 -8.31 -10.28
C CYS A 199 -28.37 -9.12 -9.88
N GLU A 200 -28.47 -10.38 -10.32
CA GLU A 200 -29.61 -11.26 -10.01
C GLU A 200 -29.53 -11.86 -8.61
N ASP A 201 -28.31 -11.96 -8.08
CA ASP A 201 -28.06 -12.59 -6.78
C ASP A 201 -28.18 -11.56 -5.64
N ASP A 202 -29.04 -11.84 -4.68
CA ASP A 202 -29.36 -10.95 -3.55
C ASP A 202 -28.28 -10.89 -2.47
N PHE A 203 -27.26 -11.78 -2.56
CA PHE A 203 -26.11 -11.75 -1.67
C PHE A 203 -25.05 -10.69 -2.10
N VAL A 204 -25.11 -10.18 -3.34
CA VAL A 204 -24.24 -9.10 -3.81
C VAL A 204 -24.89 -7.74 -3.56
N SER A 205 -24.19 -6.86 -2.89
CA SER A 205 -24.64 -5.48 -2.62
C SER A 205 -23.78 -4.49 -3.38
N ILE A 206 -24.43 -3.54 -4.07
CA ILE A 206 -23.78 -2.49 -4.85
C ILE A 206 -24.25 -1.15 -4.31
N ARG A 207 -23.32 -0.33 -3.84
CA ARG A 207 -23.59 1.00 -3.30
C ARG A 207 -22.82 2.07 -4.06
N GLU A 208 -23.52 3.04 -4.64
CA GLU A 208 -22.87 4.17 -5.30
C GLU A 208 -22.20 5.10 -4.28
N LEU A 209 -21.00 5.55 -4.60
CA LEU A 209 -20.21 6.48 -3.82
C LEU A 209 -20.23 7.86 -4.49
N SER A 210 -20.65 8.90 -3.77
CA SER A 210 -20.71 10.28 -4.26
C SER A 210 -19.33 10.97 -4.22
N CYS A 211 -18.35 10.44 -4.94
CA CYS A 211 -16.98 10.98 -4.97
C CYS A 211 -16.33 10.79 -6.33
N GLY A 212 -15.46 11.72 -6.71
CA GLY A 212 -14.66 11.64 -7.92
C GLY A 212 -15.04 12.65 -9.00
N PRO A 213 -14.36 12.62 -10.16
CA PRO A 213 -14.69 13.41 -11.34
C PRO A 213 -16.09 13.10 -11.89
N GLN A 214 -16.71 14.08 -12.55
CA GLN A 214 -18.08 13.93 -13.10
C GLN A 214 -18.19 12.77 -14.10
N SER A 215 -17.15 12.49 -14.86
CA SER A 215 -17.12 11.42 -15.86
C SER A 215 -16.83 10.02 -15.27
N VAL A 216 -16.77 9.86 -13.92
CA VAL A 216 -16.51 8.59 -13.26
C VAL A 216 -17.52 8.36 -12.15
N ARG A 217 -18.31 7.32 -12.26
CA ARG A 217 -19.16 6.81 -11.18
C ARG A 217 -18.43 5.70 -10.44
N ASN A 218 -18.40 5.79 -9.13
CA ASN A 218 -17.74 4.85 -8.25
C ASN A 218 -18.78 4.05 -7.48
N PHE A 219 -18.58 2.73 -7.43
CA PHE A 219 -19.46 1.82 -6.72
C PHE A 219 -18.63 0.97 -5.77
N GLU A 220 -19.15 0.78 -4.56
CA GLU A 220 -18.63 -0.18 -3.61
C GLU A 220 -19.43 -1.47 -3.76
N VAL A 221 -18.74 -2.57 -3.97
CA VAL A 221 -19.31 -3.92 -4.04
C VAL A 221 -18.94 -4.69 -2.77
N SER A 222 -19.93 -5.35 -2.17
CA SER A 222 -19.76 -6.19 -1.00
C SER A 222 -20.62 -7.44 -1.09
N VAL A 223 -20.32 -8.45 -0.25
CA VAL A 223 -21.03 -9.73 -0.21
C VAL A 223 -21.63 -9.95 1.17
N ASP A 224 -22.91 -10.30 1.22
CA ASP A 224 -23.62 -10.72 2.43
C ASP A 224 -23.52 -12.23 2.60
N PHE A 225 -22.50 -12.68 3.32
CA PHE A 225 -22.26 -14.09 3.58
C PHE A 225 -23.32 -14.76 4.46
N SER A 226 -24.19 -14.01 5.16
CA SER A 226 -25.30 -14.60 5.91
C SER A 226 -26.32 -15.33 5.02
N LYS A 227 -26.32 -15.03 3.73
CA LYS A 227 -27.18 -15.65 2.70
C LYS A 227 -26.55 -16.85 2.00
N LEU A 228 -25.30 -17.18 2.34
CA LEU A 228 -24.54 -18.22 1.67
C LEU A 228 -24.20 -19.37 2.60
N THR A 229 -24.35 -20.61 2.11
CA THR A 229 -23.93 -21.84 2.80
C THR A 229 -22.79 -22.56 2.06
N GLU A 230 -22.47 -22.12 0.85
CA GLU A 230 -21.42 -22.67 -0.01
C GLU A 230 -20.84 -21.54 -0.87
N THR A 231 -19.65 -21.77 -1.41
CA THR A 231 -19.00 -20.86 -2.36
C THR A 231 -19.87 -20.65 -3.59
N LYS A 232 -20.06 -19.39 -3.98
CA LYS A 232 -20.85 -19.02 -5.17
C LYS A 232 -20.11 -18.01 -6.04
N GLU A 233 -20.39 -18.11 -7.33
CA GLU A 233 -20.04 -17.11 -8.33
C GLU A 233 -21.30 -16.34 -8.73
N SER A 234 -21.16 -15.06 -9.01
CA SER A 234 -22.21 -14.15 -9.46
C SER A 234 -21.65 -13.19 -10.50
N GLU A 235 -22.53 -12.45 -11.16
CA GLU A 235 -22.20 -11.51 -12.20
C GLU A 235 -22.95 -10.19 -11.99
N ILE A 236 -22.21 -9.07 -12.02
CA ILE A 236 -22.81 -7.75 -12.10
C ILE A 236 -22.76 -7.30 -13.56
N LEU A 237 -23.90 -6.95 -14.11
CA LEU A 237 -24.01 -6.41 -15.45
C LEU A 237 -23.96 -4.89 -15.40
N VAL A 238 -22.95 -4.29 -16.04
CA VAL A 238 -22.76 -2.84 -16.14
C VAL A 238 -23.15 -2.40 -17.55
N GLN A 239 -24.21 -1.64 -17.68
CA GLN A 239 -24.77 -1.22 -18.97
C GLN A 239 -24.82 0.29 -19.11
N ALA A 240 -24.39 0.81 -20.25
CA ALA A 240 -24.56 2.21 -20.63
C ALA A 240 -24.54 2.38 -22.15
N ALA A 241 -25.43 3.20 -22.70
CA ALA A 241 -25.63 3.38 -24.13
C ALA A 241 -25.87 2.02 -24.84
N SER A 242 -24.97 1.62 -25.73
CA SER A 242 -25.03 0.32 -26.44
C SER A 242 -23.98 -0.66 -25.95
N CYS A 243 -23.29 -0.36 -24.85
CA CYS A 243 -22.19 -1.16 -24.31
C CYS A 243 -22.62 -1.91 -23.05
N GLU A 244 -22.05 -3.09 -22.88
CA GLU A 244 -22.26 -3.94 -21.71
C GLU A 244 -20.94 -4.58 -21.30
N VAL A 245 -20.66 -4.55 -20.00
CA VAL A 245 -19.50 -5.24 -19.39
C VAL A 245 -19.99 -6.09 -18.23
N LYS A 246 -19.48 -7.32 -18.16
CA LYS A 246 -19.74 -8.27 -17.10
C LYS A 246 -18.65 -8.18 -16.04
N VAL A 247 -19.05 -8.08 -14.77
CA VAL A 247 -18.14 -8.04 -13.64
C VAL A 247 -18.36 -9.30 -12.81
N LYS A 248 -17.36 -10.19 -12.81
CA LYS A 248 -17.43 -11.44 -12.04
C LYS A 248 -17.21 -11.16 -10.55
N VAL A 249 -18.03 -11.80 -9.74
CA VAL A 249 -17.97 -11.78 -8.27
C VAL A 249 -17.86 -13.22 -7.79
N LYS A 250 -16.81 -13.53 -7.03
CA LYS A 250 -16.62 -14.84 -6.40
C LYS A 250 -16.67 -14.71 -4.89
N ALA A 251 -17.68 -15.33 -4.27
CA ALA A 251 -17.93 -15.36 -2.83
C ALA A 251 -17.52 -16.72 -2.26
N VAL A 252 -16.43 -16.76 -1.53
CA VAL A 252 -15.83 -18.00 -0.98
C VAL A 252 -16.28 -18.19 0.45
N VAL A 253 -17.04 -19.27 0.70
CA VAL A 253 -17.45 -19.66 2.05
C VAL A 253 -16.43 -20.62 2.63
N ILE A 254 -15.84 -20.22 3.76
CA ILE A 254 -14.92 -21.05 4.54
C ILE A 254 -15.76 -21.88 5.50
N THR A 255 -15.77 -23.19 5.28
CA THR A 255 -16.58 -24.15 6.07
C THR A 255 -15.78 -24.88 7.15
N GLU A 256 -14.46 -24.83 7.05
CA GLU A 256 -13.54 -25.44 7.99
C GLU A 256 -13.60 -24.74 9.35
N LYS A 257 -13.55 -25.53 10.43
CA LYS A 257 -13.38 -24.97 11.77
C LYS A 257 -11.91 -24.62 11.99
N LEU A 258 -11.62 -23.35 11.94
CA LEU A 258 -10.25 -22.84 12.03
C LEU A 258 -9.89 -22.40 13.46
N PRO A 259 -8.63 -22.52 13.87
CA PRO A 259 -8.12 -21.88 15.08
C PRO A 259 -8.29 -20.36 14.99
N SER A 260 -8.40 -19.70 16.17
CA SER A 260 -8.34 -18.24 16.24
C SER A 260 -7.02 -17.72 15.69
N MET A 261 -7.03 -16.55 15.09
CA MET A 261 -5.88 -15.92 14.42
C MET A 261 -5.34 -16.72 13.23
N THR A 262 -6.21 -17.48 12.53
CA THR A 262 -5.86 -18.10 11.25
C THR A 262 -6.20 -17.14 10.10
N PHE A 263 -5.21 -16.78 9.31
CA PHE A 263 -5.37 -16.00 8.08
C PHE A 263 -5.77 -16.90 6.93
N VAL A 264 -6.70 -16.42 6.11
CA VAL A 264 -7.27 -17.20 5.01
C VAL A 264 -6.67 -16.74 3.68
N GLU A 265 -6.19 -17.69 2.90
CA GLU A 265 -5.73 -17.45 1.53
C GLU A 265 -6.85 -16.88 0.67
N ARG A 266 -6.52 -15.85 -0.11
CA ARG A 266 -7.39 -15.21 -1.10
C ARG A 266 -6.60 -14.89 -2.36
N ASP A 267 -7.10 -15.29 -3.52
CA ASP A 267 -6.43 -15.09 -4.81
C ASP A 267 -4.96 -15.57 -4.79
N GLY A 268 -4.67 -16.73 -4.16
CA GLY A 268 -3.32 -17.27 -4.05
C GLY A 268 -2.39 -16.55 -3.07
N ILE A 269 -2.92 -15.66 -2.23
CA ILE A 269 -2.14 -14.80 -1.33
C ILE A 269 -2.62 -14.90 0.12
N VAL A 270 -1.67 -14.97 1.07
CA VAL A 270 -1.91 -14.73 2.49
C VAL A 270 -1.00 -13.59 2.95
N SER A 271 -1.59 -12.47 3.32
CA SER A 271 -0.88 -11.28 3.82
C SER A 271 -1.17 -11.08 5.31
N MET A 272 -0.13 -10.91 6.11
CA MET A 272 -0.22 -10.85 7.57
C MET A 272 0.57 -9.67 8.10
N GLU A 273 -0.05 -8.83 8.93
CA GLU A 273 0.67 -7.79 9.68
C GLU A 273 1.45 -8.43 10.83
N ALA A 274 2.68 -7.98 11.06
CA ALA A 274 3.57 -8.63 12.03
C ALA A 274 3.01 -8.66 13.46
N GLU A 275 2.18 -7.68 13.82
CA GLU A 275 1.57 -7.59 15.17
C GLU A 275 0.37 -8.52 15.37
N HIS A 276 -0.16 -9.13 14.30
CA HIS A 276 -1.31 -10.03 14.35
C HIS A 276 -0.89 -11.51 14.33
N PHE A 277 -0.07 -11.89 15.28
CA PHE A 277 0.44 -13.26 15.44
C PHE A 277 -0.54 -14.14 16.24
N ALA A 278 -0.46 -15.45 16.03
CA ALA A 278 -1.21 -16.45 16.82
C ALA A 278 -0.51 -16.77 18.16
N ALA A 279 0.82 -16.78 18.18
CA ALA A 279 1.61 -17.02 19.40
C ALA A 279 2.90 -16.19 19.40
N ASN A 280 3.35 -15.80 20.61
CA ASN A 280 4.60 -15.10 20.85
C ASN A 280 5.34 -15.85 21.96
N GLU A 281 6.40 -16.58 21.59
CA GLU A 281 7.16 -17.42 22.49
C GLU A 281 8.47 -16.76 22.87
N SER A 282 8.63 -16.54 24.18
CA SER A 282 9.84 -15.97 24.75
C SER A 282 10.96 -17.01 24.84
N LYS A 283 12.20 -16.58 24.73
CA LYS A 283 13.38 -17.42 24.88
C LYS A 283 14.47 -16.68 25.67
N ASP A 284 14.97 -17.30 26.74
CA ASP A 284 16.07 -16.77 27.56
C ASP A 284 15.84 -15.31 28.03
N GLY A 285 14.60 -15.01 28.45
CA GLY A 285 14.18 -13.68 28.89
C GLY A 285 14.06 -12.64 27.76
N LYS A 286 14.09 -13.08 26.50
CA LYS A 286 13.84 -12.26 25.31
C LYS A 286 12.45 -12.54 24.77
N GLU A 287 11.77 -11.50 24.31
CA GLU A 287 10.43 -11.58 23.75
C GLU A 287 10.23 -10.55 22.66
N TRP A 288 9.34 -10.83 21.72
CA TRP A 288 8.90 -9.86 20.73
C TRP A 288 7.94 -8.86 21.35
N LYS A 289 8.16 -7.58 21.10
CA LYS A 289 7.29 -6.47 21.52
C LYS A 289 6.84 -5.65 20.33
N CYS A 290 5.61 -5.17 20.39
CA CYS A 290 5.03 -4.32 19.36
C CYS A 290 5.60 -2.91 19.47
N LEU A 291 6.06 -2.39 18.34
CA LEU A 291 6.38 -0.98 18.11
C LEU A 291 5.20 -0.36 17.37
N LYS A 292 4.29 0.23 18.11
CA LYS A 292 3.05 0.79 17.58
C LYS A 292 3.30 1.81 16.48
N GLU A 293 2.56 1.71 15.40
CA GLU A 293 2.59 2.64 14.25
C GLU A 293 3.97 2.79 13.59
N TYR A 294 4.89 1.86 13.84
CA TYR A 294 6.24 1.83 13.28
C TYR A 294 6.39 0.73 12.24
N GLY A 295 5.41 0.51 11.40
CA GLY A 295 5.44 -0.46 10.30
C GLY A 295 5.32 0.22 8.94
N LYS A 296 5.48 -0.56 7.89
CA LYS A 296 5.23 -0.12 6.52
C LYS A 296 3.73 0.17 6.30
N THR A 297 2.89 -0.65 6.89
CA THR A 297 1.42 -0.56 6.81
C THR A 297 0.76 -0.34 8.17
N LEU A 298 1.21 -1.02 9.22
CA LEU A 298 0.63 -0.95 10.57
C LEU A 298 1.74 -0.79 11.62
N SER A 299 1.88 -1.72 12.56
CA SER A 299 2.95 -1.72 13.57
C SER A 299 4.08 -2.69 13.17
N SER A 300 5.14 -2.72 13.96
CA SER A 300 6.20 -3.71 13.80
C SER A 300 6.46 -4.49 15.07
N MET A 301 7.18 -5.60 14.93
CA MET A 301 7.61 -6.42 16.05
C MET A 301 9.13 -6.40 16.17
N LYS A 302 9.64 -6.23 17.40
CA LYS A 302 11.07 -6.23 17.70
C LYS A 302 11.36 -6.97 19.00
N VAL A 303 12.46 -7.69 19.06
CA VAL A 303 12.86 -8.41 20.27
C VAL A 303 13.49 -7.48 21.30
N TYR A 304 13.10 -7.65 22.54
CA TYR A 304 13.61 -6.97 23.74
C TYR A 304 13.91 -7.96 24.88
N PRO A 305 14.89 -7.60 25.76
CA PRO A 305 15.85 -6.52 25.65
C PRO A 305 16.81 -6.73 24.46
N MET A 306 17.29 -5.63 23.87
CA MET A 306 18.23 -5.67 22.75
C MET A 306 19.62 -6.19 23.17
N GLY A 307 20.48 -6.44 22.19
CA GLY A 307 21.89 -6.77 22.42
C GLY A 307 22.19 -8.27 22.52
N THR A 308 21.22 -9.13 22.19
CA THR A 308 21.44 -10.58 22.09
C THR A 308 21.14 -11.04 20.67
N ASN A 309 22.10 -11.71 20.06
CA ASN A 309 21.95 -12.40 18.79
C ASN A 309 21.91 -13.91 19.03
N PHE A 310 21.28 -14.64 18.11
CA PHE A 310 21.20 -16.10 18.13
C PHE A 310 21.91 -16.64 16.88
N ASP A 311 22.82 -17.59 17.08
CA ASP A 311 23.69 -18.07 16.00
C ASP A 311 23.06 -19.20 15.19
N LYS A 312 22.14 -19.95 15.79
CA LYS A 312 21.49 -21.08 15.11
C LYS A 312 20.00 -20.76 14.85
N PRO A 313 19.50 -21.17 13.68
CA PRO A 313 18.08 -21.11 13.38
C PRO A 313 17.23 -21.82 14.44
N GLY A 314 16.13 -21.20 14.87
CA GLY A 314 15.21 -21.76 15.86
C GLY A 314 15.61 -21.59 17.33
N GLU A 315 16.78 -21.04 17.66
CA GLU A 315 17.20 -20.82 19.06
C GLU A 315 16.63 -19.53 19.66
N GLY A 316 16.19 -18.56 18.85
CA GLY A 316 15.65 -17.28 19.32
C GLY A 316 14.17 -17.33 19.68
N PRO A 317 13.63 -16.24 20.30
CA PRO A 317 12.20 -16.11 20.52
C PRO A 317 11.45 -16.08 19.19
N SER A 318 10.21 -16.63 19.18
CA SER A 318 9.45 -16.79 17.93
C SER A 318 8.08 -16.11 17.96
N LEU A 319 7.64 -15.74 16.77
CA LEU A 319 6.24 -15.41 16.46
C LEU A 319 5.69 -16.49 15.54
N SER A 320 4.44 -16.92 15.82
CA SER A 320 3.78 -17.94 15.01
C SER A 320 2.53 -17.36 14.34
N TYR A 321 2.34 -17.67 13.06
CA TYR A 321 1.22 -17.24 12.25
C TYR A 321 0.50 -18.47 11.70
N SER A 322 -0.80 -18.60 11.97
CA SER A 322 -1.62 -19.67 11.41
C SER A 322 -2.22 -19.21 10.08
N VAL A 323 -2.14 -20.06 9.05
CA VAL A 323 -2.64 -19.77 7.70
C VAL A 323 -3.47 -20.94 7.19
N LEU A 324 -4.59 -20.65 6.53
CA LEU A 324 -5.35 -21.63 5.75
C LEU A 324 -4.94 -21.51 4.29
N ILE A 325 -4.29 -22.54 3.78
CA ILE A 325 -3.98 -22.74 2.37
C ILE A 325 -5.15 -23.42 1.69
N ARG A 326 -5.74 -22.76 0.70
CA ARG A 326 -6.89 -23.25 -0.04
C ARG A 326 -6.50 -24.03 -1.29
N GLU A 327 -5.40 -23.63 -1.91
CA GLU A 327 -4.85 -24.27 -3.08
C GLU A 327 -3.41 -24.71 -2.77
N GLY A 328 -3.14 -26.00 -2.69
CA GLY A 328 -1.79 -26.49 -2.43
C GLY A 328 -0.84 -26.16 -3.61
N GLY A 329 0.46 -25.99 -3.33
CA GLY A 329 1.44 -25.70 -4.36
C GLY A 329 2.75 -25.09 -3.83
N GLU A 330 3.51 -24.52 -4.73
CA GLU A 330 4.74 -23.80 -4.39
C GLU A 330 4.45 -22.33 -4.08
N TYR A 331 4.84 -21.90 -2.89
CA TYR A 331 4.70 -20.54 -2.40
C TYR A 331 6.07 -19.89 -2.16
N THR A 332 6.08 -18.58 -2.24
CA THR A 332 7.16 -17.74 -1.74
C THR A 332 6.67 -16.94 -0.53
N LEU A 333 7.30 -17.15 0.62
CA LEU A 333 7.13 -16.33 1.80
C LEU A 333 8.10 -15.15 1.72
N ARG A 334 7.57 -13.94 1.58
CA ARG A 334 8.32 -12.69 1.69
C ARG A 334 8.10 -12.09 3.08
N VAL A 335 9.18 -11.94 3.84
CA VAL A 335 9.17 -11.31 5.16
C VAL A 335 9.74 -9.90 5.06
N ILE A 336 8.91 -8.90 5.30
CA ILE A 336 9.25 -7.48 5.19
C ILE A 336 9.72 -6.97 6.55
N THR A 337 10.88 -6.32 6.55
CA THR A 337 11.54 -5.76 7.74
C THR A 337 11.84 -4.27 7.55
N ALA A 338 12.02 -3.54 8.65
CA ALA A 338 12.53 -2.18 8.55
C ALA A 338 13.94 -2.19 7.91
N PRO A 339 14.35 -1.08 7.22
CA PRO A 339 15.63 -0.99 6.53
C PRO A 339 16.80 -0.81 7.52
N THR A 340 16.90 -1.71 8.48
CA THR A 340 17.95 -1.69 9.51
C THR A 340 19.21 -2.32 8.96
N ASN A 341 20.34 -1.64 9.11
CA ASN A 341 21.65 -2.19 8.76
C ASN A 341 22.10 -3.19 9.80
N SER A 342 22.95 -4.13 9.38
CA SER A 342 23.62 -5.02 10.32
C SER A 342 24.51 -4.23 11.29
N LEU A 343 24.41 -4.55 12.59
CA LEU A 343 25.26 -3.95 13.63
C LEU A 343 26.64 -4.61 13.69
N GLU A 344 26.79 -5.80 13.12
CA GLU A 344 28.02 -6.57 13.08
C GLU A 344 28.29 -7.01 11.65
N ASP A 345 29.54 -6.92 11.22
CA ASP A 345 29.96 -7.34 9.88
C ASP A 345 29.66 -8.84 9.64
N GLY A 346 29.12 -9.13 8.48
CA GLY A 346 28.82 -10.50 8.02
C GLY A 346 27.54 -11.13 8.61
N ARG A 347 26.79 -10.46 9.51
CA ARG A 347 25.56 -11.02 10.07
C ARG A 347 24.31 -10.75 9.22
N ASN A 348 24.26 -9.65 8.46
CA ASN A 348 23.29 -9.39 7.38
C ASN A 348 21.81 -9.35 7.79
N MET A 349 21.50 -8.95 9.02
CA MET A 349 20.13 -8.86 9.55
C MET A 349 19.31 -10.12 9.26
N ARG A 350 19.71 -11.21 9.90
CA ARG A 350 19.11 -12.53 9.73
C ARG A 350 17.90 -12.75 10.61
N TYR A 351 17.01 -13.57 10.12
CA TYR A 351 15.97 -14.26 10.89
C TYR A 351 15.96 -15.74 10.50
N ALA A 352 15.24 -16.57 11.23
CA ALA A 352 14.98 -17.93 10.76
C ALA A 352 13.47 -18.16 10.59
N VAL A 353 13.12 -19.07 9.69
CA VAL A 353 11.74 -19.47 9.42
C VAL A 353 11.61 -20.98 9.42
N SER A 354 10.52 -21.49 9.97
CA SER A 354 10.08 -22.87 9.76
C SER A 354 8.58 -22.89 9.44
N PHE A 355 8.15 -23.99 8.85
CA PHE A 355 6.76 -24.29 8.56
C PHE A 355 6.36 -25.54 9.32
N ASP A 356 5.25 -25.50 10.03
CA ASP A 356 4.75 -26.57 10.87
C ASP A 356 5.84 -27.10 11.85
N ASP A 357 6.00 -28.40 11.97
CA ASP A 357 7.05 -29.04 12.79
C ASP A 357 8.40 -29.16 12.06
N GLY A 358 8.58 -28.48 10.92
CA GLY A 358 9.79 -28.52 10.13
C GLY A 358 10.97 -27.81 10.79
N SER A 359 12.18 -28.13 10.33
CA SER A 359 13.40 -27.47 10.81
C SER A 359 13.48 -26.02 10.37
N ALA A 360 13.90 -25.13 11.26
CA ALA A 360 14.12 -23.73 10.95
C ALA A 360 15.34 -23.52 10.04
N SER A 361 15.20 -22.64 9.05
CA SER A 361 16.24 -22.22 8.13
C SER A 361 16.56 -20.75 8.25
N GLU A 362 17.82 -20.38 8.10
CA GLU A 362 18.30 -18.98 8.12
C GLU A 362 17.90 -18.24 6.84
N VAL A 363 17.45 -17.01 7.00
CA VAL A 363 17.17 -16.07 5.90
C VAL A 363 17.84 -14.73 6.17
N LYS A 364 18.49 -14.18 5.16
CA LYS A 364 19.13 -12.87 5.20
C LYS A 364 18.26 -11.81 4.55
N THR A 365 18.12 -10.66 5.18
CA THR A 365 17.38 -9.51 4.60
C THR A 365 18.31 -8.53 3.90
N VAL A 366 19.60 -8.54 4.24
CA VAL A 366 20.66 -7.74 3.60
C VAL A 366 21.71 -8.70 3.05
N LEU A 367 22.03 -8.62 1.77
CA LEU A 367 23.01 -9.49 1.13
C LEU A 367 24.37 -8.78 1.04
N ASP A 368 25.46 -9.44 1.47
CA ASP A 368 26.83 -8.90 1.47
C ASP A 368 27.27 -8.34 0.11
N GLU A 369 26.90 -9.05 -0.95
CA GLU A 369 27.26 -8.69 -2.32
C GLU A 369 26.68 -7.34 -2.77
N ARG A 370 25.62 -6.89 -2.11
CA ARG A 370 24.85 -5.69 -2.45
C ARG A 370 25.11 -4.53 -1.50
N TYR A 371 25.67 -4.80 -0.29
CA TYR A 371 25.79 -3.82 0.78
C TYR A 371 27.20 -3.22 0.95
N ASN A 372 28.14 -3.52 0.07
CA ASN A 372 29.51 -3.07 0.25
C ASN A 372 29.65 -1.55 0.04
N ILE A 373 29.81 -0.80 1.12
CA ILE A 373 29.88 0.66 1.20
C ILE A 373 31.12 1.24 0.47
N GLY A 374 32.09 0.42 0.06
CA GLY A 374 33.42 0.86 -0.36
C GLY A 374 33.64 1.07 -1.85
N GLY A 375 32.66 1.00 -2.73
CA GLY A 375 33.05 1.03 -4.13
C GLY A 375 31.98 1.23 -5.22
N GLY A 376 31.47 2.44 -5.38
CA GLY A 376 30.69 2.84 -6.55
C GLY A 376 29.21 2.47 -6.49
N HIS A 377 28.39 3.16 -7.30
CA HIS A 377 26.92 3.08 -7.27
C HIS A 377 26.32 1.67 -7.44
N SER A 378 27.02 0.75 -8.07
CA SER A 378 26.53 -0.61 -8.30
C SER A 378 26.58 -1.51 -7.06
N ARG A 379 27.34 -1.15 -6.04
CA ARG A 379 27.50 -1.91 -4.81
C ARG A 379 26.63 -1.42 -3.64
N ALA A 380 25.98 -0.29 -3.81
CA ALA A 380 25.05 0.29 -2.85
C ALA A 380 23.57 0.00 -3.22
N ARG A 381 23.32 -0.97 -4.11
CA ARG A 381 21.98 -1.23 -4.64
C ARG A 381 20.99 -1.56 -3.53
N ASP A 382 21.31 -2.49 -2.63
CA ASP A 382 20.41 -2.86 -1.53
C ASP A 382 20.17 -1.73 -0.55
N TRP A 383 21.20 -0.89 -0.32
CA TRP A 383 21.02 0.31 0.48
C TRP A 383 20.07 1.29 -0.20
N ALA A 384 20.25 1.56 -1.49
CA ALA A 384 19.38 2.45 -2.25
C ALA A 384 17.94 1.92 -2.32
N GLU A 385 17.75 0.63 -2.60
CA GLU A 385 16.43 -0.03 -2.60
C GLU A 385 15.78 0.04 -1.22
N GLY A 386 16.53 -0.22 -0.14
CA GLY A 386 16.05 -0.09 1.23
C GLY A 386 15.60 1.32 1.59
N VAL A 387 16.33 2.35 1.12
CA VAL A 387 15.94 3.76 1.29
C VAL A 387 14.69 4.10 0.50
N LEU A 388 14.64 3.71 -0.78
CA LEU A 388 13.50 3.99 -1.67
C LEU A 388 12.24 3.27 -1.20
N ASN A 389 12.34 2.00 -0.85
CA ASN A 389 11.20 1.18 -0.43
C ASN A 389 10.88 1.30 1.06
N ASN A 390 11.76 1.94 1.83
CA ASN A 390 11.69 2.06 3.29
C ASN A 390 11.53 0.69 3.99
N CYS A 391 12.12 -0.35 3.42
CA CYS A 391 12.14 -1.71 3.97
C CYS A 391 13.26 -2.54 3.33
N HIS A 392 13.62 -3.62 4.02
CA HIS A 392 14.30 -4.78 3.44
C HIS A 392 13.34 -5.97 3.46
N TYR A 393 13.68 -7.03 2.76
CA TYR A 393 12.92 -8.27 2.80
C TYR A 393 13.81 -9.49 2.60
N GLY A 394 13.39 -10.61 3.18
CA GLY A 394 13.94 -11.94 2.89
C GLY A 394 12.86 -12.82 2.27
N GLU A 395 13.26 -13.77 1.44
CA GLU A 395 12.35 -14.68 0.75
C GLU A 395 12.70 -16.14 1.01
N THR A 396 11.67 -16.97 1.15
CA THR A 396 11.79 -18.41 1.32
C THR A 396 10.76 -19.13 0.47
N LYS A 397 11.16 -20.06 -0.34
CA LYS A 397 10.25 -20.94 -1.10
C LYS A 397 9.85 -22.13 -0.25
N VAL A 398 8.56 -22.51 -0.34
CA VAL A 398 7.98 -23.63 0.38
C VAL A 398 6.89 -24.28 -0.45
N THR A 399 6.76 -25.59 -0.39
CA THR A 399 5.60 -26.32 -0.93
C THR A 399 4.67 -26.62 0.24
N LEU A 400 3.42 -26.19 0.12
CA LEU A 400 2.37 -26.42 1.12
C LEU A 400 1.21 -27.16 0.47
N ASP A 401 0.63 -28.09 1.20
CA ASP A 401 -0.59 -28.76 0.81
C ASP A 401 -1.80 -27.88 1.20
N LYS A 402 -2.97 -28.21 0.67
CA LYS A 402 -4.22 -27.61 1.14
C LYS A 402 -4.45 -27.96 2.61
N GLY A 403 -4.72 -26.94 3.45
CA GLY A 403 -4.97 -27.15 4.87
C GLY A 403 -4.46 -25.98 5.72
N VAL A 404 -4.50 -26.18 7.04
CA VAL A 404 -3.97 -25.22 8.00
C VAL A 404 -2.49 -25.49 8.23
N HIS A 405 -1.69 -24.45 8.11
CA HIS A 405 -0.25 -24.47 8.35
C HIS A 405 0.15 -23.41 9.36
N THR A 406 1.30 -23.58 9.99
CA THR A 406 1.88 -22.61 10.91
C THR A 406 3.24 -22.14 10.38
N ILE A 407 3.42 -20.83 10.30
CA ILE A 407 4.68 -20.18 9.95
C ILE A 407 5.31 -19.68 11.25
N HIS A 408 6.54 -20.09 11.55
CA HIS A 408 7.30 -19.61 12.70
C HIS A 408 8.43 -18.70 12.26
N ILE A 409 8.48 -17.49 12.81
CA ILE A 409 9.57 -16.52 12.58
C ILE A 409 10.40 -16.41 13.86
N TYR A 410 11.66 -16.79 13.79
CA TYR A 410 12.61 -16.74 14.91
C TYR A 410 13.56 -15.56 14.76
N SER A 411 13.76 -14.80 15.82
CA SER A 411 14.77 -13.75 15.83
C SER A 411 16.18 -14.37 15.81
N MET A 412 17.03 -13.87 14.96
CA MET A 412 18.46 -14.14 14.99
C MET A 412 19.29 -12.90 15.32
N GLU A 413 18.83 -11.73 14.86
CA GLU A 413 19.52 -10.45 15.09
C GLU A 413 18.70 -9.52 15.99
N SER A 414 19.33 -8.95 17.00
CA SER A 414 18.65 -8.03 17.94
C SER A 414 18.19 -6.72 17.30
N GLY A 415 18.74 -6.38 16.13
CA GLY A 415 18.36 -5.21 15.34
C GLY A 415 17.18 -5.42 14.40
N LEU A 416 16.74 -6.66 14.20
CA LEU A 416 15.65 -6.99 13.29
C LEU A 416 14.33 -6.38 13.75
N VAL A 417 13.63 -5.74 12.83
CA VAL A 417 12.29 -5.15 13.04
C VAL A 417 11.36 -5.72 11.99
N LEU A 418 10.51 -6.67 12.39
CA LEU A 418 9.57 -7.35 11.52
C LEU A 418 8.33 -6.48 11.29
N GLN A 419 7.91 -6.32 10.03
CA GLN A 419 6.78 -5.45 9.68
C GLN A 419 5.59 -6.21 9.10
N LYS A 420 5.83 -7.11 8.14
CA LYS A 420 4.76 -7.79 7.40
C LYS A 420 5.25 -9.09 6.80
N LEU A 421 4.37 -10.06 6.66
CA LEU A 421 4.60 -11.32 5.96
C LEU A 421 3.63 -11.43 4.79
N VAL A 422 4.13 -11.85 3.64
CA VAL A 422 3.30 -12.14 2.45
C VAL A 422 3.70 -13.51 1.93
N LEU A 423 2.76 -14.44 1.98
CA LEU A 423 2.90 -15.77 1.39
C LEU A 423 2.06 -15.79 0.11
N SER A 424 2.66 -16.08 -1.04
CA SER A 424 1.95 -16.09 -2.32
C SER A 424 2.52 -17.08 -3.30
N HIS A 425 1.69 -17.58 -4.24
CA HIS A 425 2.20 -18.19 -5.45
C HIS A 425 3.00 -17.18 -6.29
N GLU A 426 3.87 -17.68 -7.17
CA GLU A 426 4.65 -16.82 -8.06
C GLU A 426 3.71 -16.06 -9.02
N GLY A 427 3.78 -14.72 -8.97
CA GLY A 427 3.00 -13.82 -9.83
C GLY A 427 1.65 -13.39 -9.29
N ASP A 428 1.11 -14.01 -8.23
CA ASP A 428 -0.21 -13.64 -7.68
C ASP A 428 -0.15 -12.33 -6.88
N ALA A 429 0.93 -12.12 -6.12
CA ALA A 429 1.13 -10.83 -5.44
C ALA A 429 1.48 -9.74 -6.46
N LYS A 430 0.55 -8.83 -6.67
CA LYS A 430 0.69 -7.72 -7.62
C LYS A 430 1.69 -6.68 -7.13
N GLU A 431 2.34 -6.00 -8.09
CA GLU A 431 3.27 -4.91 -7.79
C GLU A 431 2.57 -3.78 -7.02
N SER A 432 3.18 -3.35 -5.92
CA SER A 432 2.66 -2.27 -5.07
C SER A 432 3.72 -1.84 -4.06
N TYR A 433 3.60 -0.62 -3.55
CA TYR A 433 4.53 -0.11 -2.54
C TYR A 433 4.30 -0.73 -1.15
N PHE A 434 3.03 -0.88 -0.75
CA PHE A 434 2.68 -1.41 0.58
C PHE A 434 2.47 -2.93 0.61
N GLY A 435 2.41 -3.57 -0.54
CA GLY A 435 2.04 -4.97 -0.66
C GLY A 435 0.54 -5.23 -0.49
N PRO A 436 0.10 -6.49 -0.59
CA PRO A 436 -1.29 -6.88 -0.45
C PRO A 436 -1.88 -6.42 0.89
N THR A 437 -3.17 -6.09 0.89
CA THR A 437 -3.90 -5.83 2.14
C THR A 437 -3.92 -7.09 3.00
N GLU A 438 -4.00 -6.92 4.32
CA GLU A 438 -4.09 -8.06 5.24
C GLU A 438 -5.25 -8.98 4.86
N SER A 439 -4.98 -10.28 4.86
CA SER A 439 -5.98 -11.30 4.58
C SER A 439 -7.03 -11.40 5.69
N GLY A 440 -8.22 -11.87 5.37
CA GLY A 440 -9.25 -12.17 6.35
C GLY A 440 -8.71 -13.10 7.44
N VAL A 441 -9.01 -12.79 8.70
CA VAL A 441 -8.52 -13.52 9.87
C VAL A 441 -9.64 -13.96 10.77
N VAL A 442 -9.61 -15.21 11.21
CA VAL A 442 -10.56 -15.78 12.20
C VAL A 442 -10.28 -15.17 13.57
N ARG A 443 -11.25 -14.49 14.13
CA ARG A 443 -11.15 -13.85 15.46
C ARG A 443 -11.83 -14.66 16.55
#